data_290502e1787ae8f4ec568d4f5d45a1ed
#
_entry.id   290502e1787ae8f4ec568d4f5d45a1ed
#
_cell.length_a   1.000
_cell.length_b   1.000
_cell.length_c   1.000
_cell.angle_alpha   90.00
_cell.angle_beta   90.00
_cell.angle_gamma   90.00
#
_symmetry.space_group_name_H-M   'P 1'
#
loop_
_entity.id
_entity.type
_entity.pdbx_description
1 polymer ?
#
loop_
_entity_poly.entity_id
_entity_poly.type
_entity_poly.pdbx_seq_one_letter_code
_entity_poly.pdbx_strand_id
1 'polypeptide(L)' 'MTTKYRFRDKYRIQLREKNHPPPHVHLIGGGVDVMLSLETVEVMTGKAPPLIIKEALAWVAAHQVQRLEDWKRCYP' A
#
# COMPACT_ATOMS: atom_id res chain seq x y z
N MET A 1 11.79 -5.32 0.42
CA MET A 1 10.94 -4.18 0.83
C MET A 1 11.28 -2.95 0.00
N THR A 2 10.30 -2.36 -0.65
CA THR A 2 10.51 -1.23 -1.54
C THR A 2 9.48 -0.15 -1.28
N THR A 3 9.94 1.08 -1.04
CA THR A 3 9.07 2.23 -0.90
C THR A 3 8.64 2.69 -2.29
N LYS A 4 7.33 2.74 -2.55
CA LYS A 4 6.77 3.14 -3.83
C LYS A 4 6.30 4.58 -3.84
N TYR A 5 5.94 5.11 -2.68
CA TYR A 5 5.41 6.46 -2.58
C TYR A 5 5.58 7.00 -1.17
N ARG A 6 5.89 8.29 -1.08
CA ARG A 6 5.96 9.01 0.20
C ARG A 6 5.08 10.23 0.12
N PHE A 7 4.38 10.55 1.22
CA PHE A 7 3.55 11.74 1.27
C PHE A 7 3.52 12.32 2.68
N ARG A 8 3.33 13.63 2.73
CA ARG A 8 3.29 14.42 3.97
C ARG A 8 4.54 14.24 4.85
N ASP A 9 5.69 13.95 4.23
CA ASP A 9 6.99 13.75 4.89
C ASP A 9 6.99 12.74 6.03
N LYS A 10 5.89 12.03 6.24
CA LYS A 10 5.69 11.16 7.38
C LYS A 10 5.25 9.76 6.99
N TYR A 11 4.46 9.67 5.94
CA TYR A 11 3.85 8.41 5.51
C TYR A 11 4.50 7.89 4.24
N ARG A 12 4.51 6.58 4.11
CA ARG A 12 5.03 5.94 2.90
C ARG A 12 4.24 4.67 2.61
N ILE A 13 4.16 4.36 1.33
CA ILE A 13 3.53 3.13 0.85
C ILE A 13 4.63 2.21 0.37
N GLN A 14 4.67 1.00 0.92
CA GLN A 14 5.71 0.01 0.60
C GLN A 14 5.10 -1.25 0.03
N LEU A 15 5.77 -1.80 -0.99
CA LEU A 15 5.53 -3.14 -1.48
C LEU A 15 6.62 -4.03 -0.88
N ARG A 16 6.24 -4.96 -0.03
CA ARG A 16 7.19 -5.86 0.63
C ARG A 16 7.32 -7.16 -0.15
N GLU A 17 8.54 -7.63 -0.30
CA GLU A 17 8.82 -8.93 -0.91
C GLU A 17 8.37 -10.05 0.03
N LYS A 18 8.03 -11.20 -0.55
CA LYS A 18 7.64 -12.41 0.19
C LYS A 18 6.38 -12.24 1.04
N ASN A 19 5.54 -11.28 0.71
CA ASN A 19 4.22 -11.19 1.33
C ASN A 19 3.30 -12.27 0.78
N HIS A 20 2.36 -12.69 1.61
CA HIS A 20 1.36 -13.68 1.19
C HIS A 20 0.23 -13.02 0.39
N PRO A 21 -0.38 -13.75 -0.58
CA PRO A 21 -1.60 -13.24 -1.24
C PRO A 21 -2.71 -13.02 -0.22
N PRO A 22 -3.66 -12.12 -0.47
CA PRO A 22 -3.87 -11.37 -1.71
C PRO A 22 -2.88 -10.21 -1.90
N PRO A 23 -2.70 -9.71 -3.13
CA PRO A 23 -1.81 -8.60 -3.39
C PRO A 23 -2.15 -7.37 -2.56
N HIS A 24 -1.16 -6.81 -1.89
CA HIS A 24 -1.36 -5.65 -1.01
C HIS A 24 -0.10 -4.82 -0.87
N VAL A 25 -0.27 -3.59 -0.40
CA VAL A 25 0.83 -2.72 -0.01
C VAL A 25 0.64 -2.32 1.45
N HIS A 26 1.71 -1.83 2.05
CA HIS A 26 1.70 -1.36 3.44
C HIS A 26 1.80 0.16 3.47
N LEU A 27 0.90 0.78 4.20
CA LEU A 27 0.96 2.20 4.51
C LEU A 27 1.55 2.33 5.91
N ILE A 28 2.73 2.92 6.01
CA ILE A 28 3.44 3.07 7.29
C ILE A 28 3.91 4.50 7.50
N GLY A 29 4.12 4.84 8.76
CA GLY A 29 4.63 6.12 9.19
C GLY A 29 3.89 6.66 10.40
N GLY A 30 4.57 7.41 11.26
CA GLY A 30 3.93 8.01 12.43
C GLY A 30 3.17 7.06 13.33
N GLY A 31 3.66 5.82 13.50
CA GLY A 31 2.96 4.81 14.29
C GLY A 31 1.84 4.09 13.55
N VAL A 32 1.64 4.41 12.28
CA VAL A 32 0.60 3.79 11.45
C VAL A 32 1.18 2.58 10.72
N ASP A 33 0.44 1.47 10.70
CA ASP A 33 0.76 0.30 9.91
C ASP A 33 -0.55 -0.28 9.39
N VAL A 34 -0.87 0.00 8.13
CA VAL A 34 -2.12 -0.37 7.50
C VAL A 34 -1.83 -1.17 6.24
N MET A 35 -2.59 -2.23 6.01
CA MET A 35 -2.54 -3.00 4.78
C MET A 35 -3.64 -2.56 3.84
N LEU A 36 -3.28 -2.26 2.59
CA LEU A 36 -4.23 -1.82 1.57
C LEU A 36 -4.25 -2.83 0.43
N SER A 37 -5.44 -3.28 0.05
CA SER A 37 -5.59 -4.24 -1.04
C SER A 37 -5.30 -3.58 -2.39
N LEU A 38 -4.48 -4.25 -3.22
CA LEU A 38 -4.26 -3.82 -4.60
C LEU A 38 -5.40 -4.25 -5.52
N GLU A 39 -6.14 -5.29 -5.15
CA GLU A 39 -7.24 -5.78 -5.98
C GLU A 39 -8.52 -4.95 -5.82
N THR A 40 -8.90 -4.70 -4.57
CA THR A 40 -10.17 -4.02 -4.27
C THR A 40 -10.00 -2.53 -3.96
N VAL A 41 -8.77 -2.08 -3.74
CA VAL A 41 -8.46 -0.70 -3.33
C VAL A 41 -9.19 -0.37 -2.02
N GLU A 42 -9.00 -1.23 -1.03
CA GLU A 42 -9.63 -1.08 0.28
C GLU A 42 -8.64 -1.37 1.39
N VAL A 43 -8.94 -0.88 2.59
CA VAL A 43 -8.18 -1.21 3.79
C VAL A 43 -8.45 -2.67 4.16
N MET A 44 -7.39 -3.46 4.27
CA MET A 44 -7.48 -4.86 4.68
C MET A 44 -7.41 -4.98 6.20
N THR A 45 -6.49 -4.25 6.82
CA THR A 45 -6.27 -4.30 8.27
C THR A 45 -5.54 -3.04 8.70
N GLY A 46 -5.69 -2.67 9.98
CA GLY A 46 -5.04 -1.52 10.56
C GLY A 46 -5.92 -0.29 10.58
N LYS A 47 -5.42 0.77 11.20
CA LYS A 47 -6.13 2.04 11.33
C LYS A 47 -5.20 3.22 11.10
N ALA A 48 -5.73 4.27 10.51
CA ALA A 48 -5.03 5.53 10.30
C ALA A 48 -6.06 6.65 10.20
N PRO A 49 -5.63 7.93 10.29
CA PRO A 49 -6.54 9.05 10.09
C PRO A 49 -7.26 8.93 8.74
N PRO A 50 -8.57 9.23 8.68
CA PRO A 50 -9.34 9.08 7.43
C PRO A 50 -8.75 9.79 6.21
N LEU A 51 -8.22 11.00 6.40
CA LEU A 51 -7.60 11.73 5.29
C LEU A 51 -6.37 11.01 4.74
N ILE A 52 -5.59 10.39 5.61
CA ILE A 52 -4.38 9.68 5.22
C ILE A 52 -4.77 8.41 4.44
N ILE A 53 -5.77 7.70 4.91
CA ILE A 53 -6.29 6.52 4.21
C ILE A 53 -6.82 6.93 2.84
N LYS A 54 -7.57 8.02 2.77
CA LYS A 54 -8.12 8.51 1.51
C LYS A 54 -7.02 8.82 0.49
N GLU A 55 -5.96 9.51 0.92
CA GLU A 55 -4.83 9.80 0.04
C GLU A 55 -4.13 8.54 -0.42
N ALA A 56 -3.91 7.60 0.50
CA ALA A 56 -3.25 6.34 0.18
C ALA A 56 -4.07 5.52 -0.82
N LEU A 57 -5.37 5.41 -0.60
CA LEU A 57 -6.24 4.67 -1.51
C LEU A 57 -6.34 5.33 -2.87
N ALA A 58 -6.34 6.66 -2.93
CA ALA A 58 -6.33 7.38 -4.20
C ALA A 58 -5.05 7.07 -5.00
N TRP A 59 -3.90 7.04 -4.32
CA TRP A 59 -2.65 6.66 -4.96
C TRP A 59 -2.69 5.22 -5.45
N VAL A 60 -3.19 4.29 -4.61
CA VAL A 60 -3.30 2.88 -4.99
C VAL A 60 -4.19 2.72 -6.23
N ALA A 61 -5.33 3.40 -6.25
CA ALA A 61 -6.24 3.35 -7.40
C ALA A 61 -5.58 3.86 -8.68
N ALA A 62 -4.81 4.95 -8.58
CA ALA A 62 -4.13 5.56 -9.73
C ALA A 62 -3.00 4.68 -10.25
N HIS A 63 -2.41 3.83 -9.41
CA HIS A 63 -1.25 3.03 -9.78
C HIS A 63 -1.52 1.52 -9.68
N GLN A 64 -2.78 1.13 -9.60
CA GLN A 64 -3.18 -0.26 -9.36
C GLN A 64 -2.53 -1.26 -10.32
N VAL A 65 -2.60 -1.01 -11.62
CA VAL A 65 -2.06 -1.92 -12.61
C VAL A 65 -0.56 -2.11 -12.44
N GLN A 66 0.16 -1.01 -12.27
CA GLN A 66 1.61 -1.05 -12.10
C GLN A 66 2.00 -1.77 -10.82
N ARG A 67 1.28 -1.52 -9.73
CA ARG A 67 1.60 -2.16 -8.45
C ARG A 67 1.26 -3.65 -8.46
N LEU A 68 0.21 -4.06 -9.16
CA LEU A 68 -0.10 -5.48 -9.35
C LEU A 68 0.99 -6.19 -10.15
N GLU A 69 1.53 -5.53 -11.17
CA GLU A 69 2.66 -6.08 -11.93
C GLU A 69 3.91 -6.21 -11.05
N ASP A 70 4.19 -5.21 -10.23
CA ASP A 70 5.29 -5.27 -9.27
C ASP A 70 5.12 -6.43 -8.29
N TRP A 71 3.90 -6.63 -7.80
CA TRP A 71 3.59 -7.74 -6.91
C TRP A 71 3.90 -9.09 -7.58
N LYS A 72 3.50 -9.25 -8.83
CA LYS A 72 3.74 -10.49 -9.57
C LYS A 72 5.23 -10.76 -9.76
N ARG A 73 6.03 -9.74 -9.92
CA ARG A 73 7.50 -9.88 -10.01
C ARG A 73 8.10 -10.34 -8.70
N CYS A 74 7.60 -9.81 -7.59
CA CYS A 74 8.08 -10.18 -6.26
C CYS A 74 7.54 -11.53 -5.81
N TYR A 75 6.49 -12.02 -6.47
CA TYR A 75 5.74 -13.19 -6.04
C TYR A 75 5.37 -14.04 -7.26
N PRO A 76 6.36 -14.72 -7.82
CA PRO A 76 6.13 -15.55 -9.01
C PRO A 76 5.20 -16.74 -8.76
#